data_93972c0447fe66fe5ce3cd554d562c9e
#
_entry.id   93972c0447fe66fe5ce3cd554d562c9e
#
_cell.length_a   1.000
_cell.length_b   1.000
_cell.length_c   1.000
_cell.angle_alpha   90.00
_cell.angle_beta   90.00
_cell.angle_gamma   90.00
#
_symmetry.space_group_name_H-M   'P 1'
#
loop_
_entity.id
_entity.type
_entity.pdbx_description
1 polymer ?
#
loop_
_entity_poly.entity_id
_entity_poly.type
_entity_poly.pdbx_seq_one_letter_code
_entity_poly.pdbx_strand_id
1 'polypeptide(L)'
;MDLQLGLFGDEPATQPMTPVAAAEASPHTLAVAEKLPASLRLGTSSWSFPGWDGIVYDRRVSQRVLAQHGLSAYAKHPLLRTVGMDRTYYQSIGVEDFRGYADAVPDDFRFLVKADRLITSPMKPDGSSVRGANPLFLDPTYAANEVVGPMIDGLGSKAGPLLFQFSPIPPNLVGGRGNFVDRLFTFLDALPKGPLYAVELRTAAFLTEAYADALLSAGVAHCYTVHPAMASLERQLQLVQAYQQPALVMRWM
;
A
#
# COMPACT_ATOMS: atom_id res chain seq x y z
N MET A 1 -36.44 18.96 2.85
CA MET A 1 -36.47 19.03 4.31
C MET A 1 -35.60 17.91 4.81
N ASP A 2 -34.35 18.23 4.86
CA ASP A 2 -33.51 18.39 6.06
C ASP A 2 -33.65 17.28 7.09
N LEU A 3 -32.66 16.38 7.09
CA LEU A 3 -32.16 15.64 8.26
C LEU A 3 -30.87 14.88 7.88
N GLN A 4 -29.81 15.61 7.58
CA GLN A 4 -28.45 15.02 7.54
C GLN A 4 -27.37 16.05 7.90
N LEU A 5 -27.58 16.74 9.01
CA LEU A 5 -26.61 17.60 9.71
C LEU A 5 -26.58 17.13 11.16
N GLY A 6 -25.63 16.25 11.51
CA GLY A 6 -25.50 15.81 12.89
C GLY A 6 -24.46 14.75 13.16
N LEU A 7 -23.40 14.63 12.33
CA LEU A 7 -22.32 13.64 12.57
C LEU A 7 -20.98 14.28 12.98
N PHE A 8 -20.97 15.59 13.18
CA PHE A 8 -19.82 16.31 13.75
C PHE A 8 -20.30 17.05 15.00
N GLY A 9 -20.49 16.28 16.10
CA GLY A 9 -20.63 16.88 17.41
C GLY A 9 -19.39 17.71 17.71
N ASP A 10 -19.58 19.03 17.90
CA ASP A 10 -18.61 19.92 18.47
C ASP A 10 -18.27 19.47 19.90
N GLU A 11 -17.21 18.68 20.04
CA GLU A 11 -16.55 18.54 21.35
C GLU A 11 -15.64 19.75 21.56
N PRO A 12 -15.68 20.39 22.72
CA PRO A 12 -14.91 21.59 22.99
C PRO A 12 -13.40 21.30 22.86
N ALA A 13 -12.75 22.02 21.97
CA ALA A 13 -11.31 22.09 21.88
C ALA A 13 -10.76 22.64 23.22
N THR A 14 -9.90 21.88 23.90
CA THR A 14 -8.77 22.31 24.70
C THR A 14 -8.53 21.43 25.92
N GLN A 15 -8.06 20.19 25.63
CA GLN A 15 -7.06 19.58 26.53
C GLN A 15 -5.82 19.34 25.68
N PRO A 16 -4.59 19.64 26.17
CA PRO A 16 -3.38 19.27 25.47
C PRO A 16 -3.42 17.75 25.30
N MET A 17 -3.60 17.29 24.05
CA MET A 17 -3.66 15.87 23.76
C MET A 17 -2.32 15.25 24.16
N THR A 18 -2.30 14.44 25.20
CA THR A 18 -1.13 13.65 25.55
C THR A 18 -0.73 12.83 24.30
N PRO A 19 0.51 12.94 23.83
CA PRO A 19 0.96 12.17 22.67
C PRO A 19 0.66 10.67 22.84
N VAL A 20 0.29 10.00 21.76
CA VAL A 20 0.15 8.54 21.75
C VAL A 20 1.54 7.93 21.92
N ALA A 21 1.74 7.10 22.93
CA ALA A 21 2.98 6.40 23.16
C ALA A 21 2.88 4.93 22.70
N ALA A 22 4.04 4.31 22.48
CA ALA A 22 4.09 2.87 22.21
C ALA A 22 3.79 2.08 23.49
N ALA A 23 3.10 0.93 23.34
CA ALA A 23 2.99 -0.03 24.42
C ALA A 23 4.36 -0.66 24.73
N GLU A 24 4.55 -1.10 25.96
CA GLU A 24 5.74 -1.86 26.36
C GLU A 24 5.69 -3.25 25.70
N ALA A 25 6.74 -3.58 24.96
CA ALA A 25 6.83 -4.87 24.29
C ALA A 25 7.17 -5.99 25.30
N SER A 26 6.49 -7.14 25.19
CA SER A 26 6.78 -8.29 26.04
C SER A 26 8.19 -8.84 25.79
N PRO A 27 8.84 -9.49 26.79
CA PRO A 27 10.14 -10.16 26.60
C PRO A 27 10.11 -11.16 25.45
N HIS A 28 8.99 -11.83 25.23
CA HIS A 28 8.81 -12.76 24.11
C HIS A 28 8.85 -12.04 22.76
N THR A 29 8.14 -10.92 22.64
CA THR A 29 8.13 -10.09 21.42
C THR A 29 9.53 -9.57 21.08
N LEU A 30 10.29 -9.12 22.08
CA LEU A 30 11.68 -8.68 21.89
C LEU A 30 12.57 -9.83 21.43
N ALA A 31 12.49 -11.00 22.07
CA ALA A 31 13.27 -12.18 21.69
C ALA A 31 12.95 -12.70 20.27
N VAL A 32 11.70 -12.54 19.80
CA VAL A 32 11.33 -12.84 18.43
C VAL A 32 11.95 -11.81 17.47
N ALA A 33 11.84 -10.52 17.80
CA ALA A 33 12.36 -9.44 16.95
C ALA A 33 13.87 -9.57 16.71
N GLU A 34 14.65 -9.93 17.73
CA GLU A 34 16.10 -10.14 17.63
C GLU A 34 16.49 -11.27 16.67
N LYS A 35 15.62 -12.27 16.49
CA LYS A 35 15.87 -13.41 15.60
C LYS A 35 15.47 -13.16 14.14
N LEU A 36 14.71 -12.09 13.87
CA LEU A 36 14.27 -11.80 12.51
C LEU A 36 15.40 -11.23 11.66
N PRO A 37 15.54 -11.68 10.41
CA PRO A 37 16.50 -11.08 9.49
C PRO A 37 16.27 -9.58 9.30
N ALA A 38 17.33 -8.81 9.19
CA ALA A 38 17.23 -7.36 8.95
C ALA A 38 16.50 -7.01 7.64
N SER A 39 16.52 -7.91 6.65
CA SER A 39 15.81 -7.76 5.38
C SER A 39 14.31 -8.00 5.48
N LEU A 40 13.82 -8.70 6.53
CA LEU A 40 12.39 -8.95 6.73
C LEU A 40 11.73 -7.75 7.40
N ARG A 41 10.67 -7.24 6.80
CA ARG A 41 9.84 -6.17 7.35
C ARG A 41 8.42 -6.66 7.49
N LEU A 42 7.97 -6.80 8.73
CA LEU A 42 6.58 -7.10 9.06
C LEU A 42 5.83 -5.79 9.30
N GLY A 43 4.56 -5.77 8.94
CA GLY A 43 3.70 -4.61 9.15
C GLY A 43 2.25 -4.90 8.84
N THR A 44 1.44 -3.88 8.93
CA THR A 44 -0.01 -3.95 8.74
C THR A 44 -0.46 -3.00 7.62
N SER A 45 -1.70 -3.12 7.16
CA SER A 45 -2.26 -2.26 6.12
C SER A 45 -2.49 -0.81 6.55
N SER A 46 -2.49 -0.55 7.86
CA SER A 46 -2.63 0.78 8.44
C SER A 46 -2.06 0.77 9.86
N TRP A 47 -1.73 1.95 10.39
CA TRP A 47 -1.33 2.12 11.80
C TRP A 47 -2.47 2.60 12.70
N SER A 48 -3.67 2.84 12.17
CA SER A 48 -4.73 3.55 12.89
C SER A 48 -5.83 2.64 13.46
N PHE A 49 -5.47 1.45 13.94
CA PHE A 49 -6.46 0.51 14.51
C PHE A 49 -6.56 0.63 16.04
N PRO A 50 -7.71 1.09 16.60
CA PRO A 50 -7.86 1.32 18.04
C PRO A 50 -7.78 0.06 18.92
N GLY A 51 -7.98 -1.12 18.33
CA GLY A 51 -7.93 -2.39 19.07
C GLY A 51 -6.52 -2.90 19.38
N TRP A 52 -5.47 -2.14 19.11
CA TRP A 52 -4.09 -2.47 19.47
C TRP A 52 -3.62 -1.80 20.75
N ASP A 53 -4.54 -1.34 21.61
CA ASP A 53 -4.23 -0.88 22.95
C ASP A 53 -3.58 -1.99 23.80
N GLY A 54 -2.50 -1.68 24.50
CA GLY A 54 -1.69 -2.64 25.23
C GLY A 54 -0.81 -3.56 24.37
N ILE A 55 -0.89 -3.47 23.03
CA ILE A 55 -0.07 -4.25 22.10
C ILE A 55 0.90 -3.33 21.33
N VAL A 56 0.37 -2.33 20.65
CA VAL A 56 1.13 -1.33 19.87
C VAL A 56 1.09 0.04 20.54
N TYR A 57 -0.06 0.39 21.12
CA TYR A 57 -0.30 1.68 21.77
C TYR A 57 -0.45 1.52 23.28
N ASP A 58 0.03 2.49 24.03
CA ASP A 58 -0.02 2.55 25.49
C ASP A 58 -1.45 2.57 26.06
N ARG A 59 -2.40 3.04 25.28
CA ARG A 59 -3.81 3.18 25.65
C ARG A 59 -4.73 3.19 24.44
N ARG A 60 -6.01 2.98 24.70
CA ARG A 60 -7.05 3.08 23.67
C ARG A 60 -7.33 4.54 23.34
N VAL A 61 -7.25 4.86 22.04
CA VAL A 61 -7.60 6.16 21.47
C VAL A 61 -8.39 5.95 20.18
N SER A 62 -9.08 7.01 19.73
CA SER A 62 -9.89 6.92 18.51
C SER A 62 -9.02 6.67 17.27
N GLN A 63 -9.61 6.06 16.25
CA GLN A 63 -8.94 5.86 14.95
C GLN A 63 -8.44 7.17 14.34
N ARG A 64 -9.20 8.26 14.49
CA ARG A 64 -8.82 9.61 14.03
C ARG A 64 -7.52 10.08 14.68
N VAL A 65 -7.41 9.93 15.99
CA VAL A 65 -6.20 10.30 16.75
C VAL A 65 -5.02 9.45 16.33
N LEU A 66 -5.21 8.13 16.17
CA LEU A 66 -4.15 7.24 15.67
C LEU A 66 -3.71 7.60 14.25
N ALA A 67 -4.64 7.91 13.35
CA ALA A 67 -4.31 8.31 11.99
C ALA A 67 -3.42 9.55 11.94
N GLN A 68 -3.64 10.51 12.85
CA GLN A 68 -2.89 11.76 12.92
C GLN A 68 -1.59 11.66 13.72
N HIS A 69 -1.58 10.90 14.81
CA HIS A 69 -0.51 10.93 15.81
C HIS A 69 0.04 9.56 16.22
N GLY A 70 -0.49 8.46 15.67
CA GLY A 70 -0.11 7.10 16.09
C GLY A 70 1.12 6.54 15.39
N LEU A 71 1.53 7.07 14.24
CA LEU A 71 2.57 6.47 13.41
C LEU A 71 3.93 6.34 14.13
N SER A 72 4.35 7.35 14.87
CA SER A 72 5.61 7.31 15.61
C SER A 72 5.60 6.29 16.75
N ALA A 73 4.45 6.05 17.37
CA ALA A 73 4.29 5.00 18.36
C ALA A 73 4.26 3.60 17.70
N TYR A 74 3.55 3.47 16.59
CA TYR A 74 3.52 2.24 15.78
C TYR A 74 4.93 1.81 15.36
N ALA A 75 5.74 2.73 14.86
CA ALA A 75 7.08 2.47 14.36
C ALA A 75 8.10 2.11 15.47
N LYS A 76 7.75 2.27 16.74
CA LYS A 76 8.55 1.82 17.90
C LYS A 76 8.29 0.36 18.27
N HIS A 77 7.25 -0.28 17.72
CA HIS A 77 6.99 -1.68 17.99
C HIS A 77 8.08 -2.56 17.34
N PRO A 78 8.76 -3.45 18.08
CA PRO A 78 9.99 -4.12 17.64
C PRO A 78 9.81 -5.03 16.42
N LEU A 79 8.60 -5.51 16.14
CA LEU A 79 8.30 -6.35 14.98
C LEU A 79 7.81 -5.55 13.77
N LEU A 80 7.33 -4.29 13.96
CA LEU A 80 6.65 -3.54 12.90
C LEU A 80 7.61 -2.54 12.26
N ARG A 81 8.21 -2.95 11.14
CA ARG A 81 9.21 -2.17 10.40
C ARG A 81 8.74 -1.71 9.02
N THR A 82 7.45 -1.91 8.75
CA THR A 82 6.76 -1.40 7.55
C THR A 82 5.30 -1.14 7.86
N VAL A 83 4.64 -0.35 7.03
CA VAL A 83 3.20 -0.14 7.06
C VAL A 83 2.68 0.18 5.67
N GLY A 84 1.46 -0.25 5.39
CA GLY A 84 0.73 0.12 4.18
C GLY A 84 0.14 1.53 4.29
N MET A 85 0.22 2.28 3.20
CA MET A 85 -0.41 3.61 3.04
C MET A 85 -1.58 3.50 2.07
N ASP A 86 -2.78 3.22 2.60
CA ASP A 86 -3.99 3.10 1.78
C ASP A 86 -4.62 4.46 1.42
N ARG A 87 -4.28 5.54 2.13
CA ARG A 87 -4.78 6.91 1.82
C ARG A 87 -4.47 7.29 0.38
N THR A 88 -3.27 6.98 -0.10
CA THR A 88 -2.80 7.29 -1.45
C THR A 88 -3.58 6.61 -2.57
N TYR A 89 -4.28 5.51 -2.28
CA TYR A 89 -5.18 4.85 -3.22
C TYR A 89 -6.42 5.68 -3.57
N TYR A 90 -6.88 6.51 -2.65
CA TYR A 90 -8.09 7.31 -2.81
C TYR A 90 -7.81 8.75 -3.19
N GLN A 91 -6.62 9.23 -2.89
CA GLN A 91 -6.23 10.63 -3.07
C GLN A 91 -4.72 10.74 -3.20
N SER A 92 -4.22 11.36 -4.26
CA SER A 92 -2.81 11.73 -4.37
C SER A 92 -2.43 12.68 -3.23
N ILE A 93 -1.22 12.53 -2.70
CA ILE A 93 -0.66 13.38 -1.65
C ILE A 93 0.66 13.97 -2.12
N GLY A 94 0.98 15.17 -1.63
CA GLY A 94 2.18 15.88 -2.04
C GLY A 94 3.44 15.44 -1.31
N VAL A 95 4.57 15.97 -1.76
CA VAL A 95 5.92 15.71 -1.20
C VAL A 95 5.96 15.99 0.31
N GLU A 96 5.34 17.09 0.76
CA GLU A 96 5.37 17.50 2.17
C GLU A 96 4.60 16.52 3.07
N ASP A 97 3.47 15.98 2.60
CA ASP A 97 2.76 14.92 3.34
C ASP A 97 3.65 13.69 3.53
N PHE A 98 4.34 13.27 2.45
CA PHE A 98 5.27 12.13 2.51
C PHE A 98 6.46 12.41 3.44
N ARG A 99 7.03 13.63 3.44
CA ARG A 99 8.08 14.04 4.39
C ARG A 99 7.61 13.93 5.83
N GLY A 100 6.42 14.42 6.14
CA GLY A 100 5.84 14.29 7.47
C GLY A 100 5.72 12.84 7.94
N TYR A 101 5.39 11.92 7.05
CA TYR A 101 5.42 10.48 7.37
C TYR A 101 6.85 9.95 7.55
N ALA A 102 7.78 10.34 6.69
CA ALA A 102 9.17 9.93 6.79
C ALA A 102 9.79 10.38 8.12
N ASP A 103 9.54 11.61 8.54
CA ASP A 103 10.07 12.18 9.78
C ASP A 103 9.52 11.50 11.04
N ALA A 104 8.35 10.87 10.94
CA ALA A 104 7.71 10.20 12.07
C ALA A 104 8.25 8.79 12.38
N VAL A 105 9.14 8.23 11.56
CA VAL A 105 9.59 6.84 11.67
C VAL A 105 11.12 6.71 11.61
N PRO A 106 11.72 5.62 12.17
CA PRO A 106 13.16 5.37 12.10
C PRO A 106 13.69 5.20 10.67
N ASP A 107 15.00 5.31 10.49
CA ASP A 107 15.65 5.25 9.17
C ASP A 107 15.56 3.89 8.48
N ASP A 108 15.44 2.80 9.23
CA ASP A 108 15.26 1.44 8.71
C ASP A 108 13.81 1.09 8.37
N PHE A 109 12.86 1.97 8.68
CA PHE A 109 11.43 1.78 8.37
C PHE A 109 11.16 1.97 6.87
N ARG A 110 10.23 1.21 6.31
CA ARG A 110 9.83 1.33 4.89
C ARG A 110 8.31 1.41 4.77
N PHE A 111 7.85 2.27 3.88
CA PHE A 111 6.42 2.38 3.57
C PHE A 111 6.08 1.52 2.35
N LEU A 112 5.03 0.72 2.42
CA LEU A 112 4.39 0.15 1.24
C LEU A 112 3.30 1.14 0.81
N VAL A 113 3.57 1.89 -0.25
CA VAL A 113 2.67 2.92 -0.76
C VAL A 113 1.73 2.31 -1.79
N LYS A 114 0.43 2.50 -1.63
CA LYS A 114 -0.55 2.01 -2.60
C LYS A 114 -0.77 3.08 -3.67
N ALA A 115 -0.56 2.73 -4.93
CA ALA A 115 -0.76 3.64 -6.05
C ALA A 115 -2.23 4.10 -6.13
N ASP A 116 -2.44 5.30 -6.67
CA ASP A 116 -3.77 5.85 -6.92
C ASP A 116 -4.61 4.89 -7.78
N ARG A 117 -5.86 4.69 -7.38
CA ARG A 117 -6.84 3.85 -8.11
C ARG A 117 -7.10 4.30 -9.54
N LEU A 118 -6.82 5.57 -9.88
CA LEU A 118 -6.90 6.05 -11.24
C LEU A 118 -5.93 5.33 -12.18
N ILE A 119 -4.78 4.87 -11.66
CA ILE A 119 -3.83 4.09 -12.45
C ILE A 119 -4.31 2.65 -12.65
N THR A 120 -5.00 2.08 -11.65
CA THR A 120 -5.30 0.64 -11.60
C THR A 120 -6.75 0.29 -11.92
N SER A 121 -7.61 1.28 -12.18
CA SER A 121 -9.03 1.08 -12.53
C SER A 121 -9.29 1.41 -13.99
N PRO A 122 -9.80 0.47 -14.82
CA PRO A 122 -10.11 0.73 -16.23
C PRO A 122 -11.35 1.62 -16.41
N MET A 123 -12.17 1.74 -15.38
CA MET A 123 -13.35 2.59 -15.36
C MET A 123 -13.13 3.76 -14.40
N LYS A 124 -13.75 4.91 -14.69
CA LYS A 124 -13.76 6.04 -13.76
C LYS A 124 -14.34 5.61 -12.43
N PRO A 125 -13.75 6.02 -11.28
CA PRO A 125 -14.27 5.68 -9.96
C PRO A 125 -15.71 6.14 -9.77
N ASP A 126 -16.46 5.42 -8.92
CA ASP A 126 -17.80 5.83 -8.49
C ASP A 126 -17.75 7.23 -7.86
N GLY A 127 -18.77 8.06 -8.18
CA GLY A 127 -18.82 9.48 -7.79
C GLY A 127 -18.29 10.43 -8.86
N SER A 128 -17.72 9.94 -9.97
CA SER A 128 -17.45 10.77 -11.15
C SER A 128 -18.75 11.19 -11.80
N SER A 129 -18.86 12.48 -12.18
CA SER A 129 -20.02 13.02 -12.91
C SER A 129 -20.25 12.36 -14.28
N VAL A 130 -19.24 11.68 -14.81
CA VAL A 130 -19.29 10.99 -16.11
C VAL A 130 -18.82 9.55 -15.95
N ARG A 131 -19.76 8.60 -16.14
CA ARG A 131 -19.41 7.18 -16.23
C ARG A 131 -18.71 6.89 -17.55
N GLY A 132 -17.71 6.01 -17.53
CA GLY A 132 -17.01 5.62 -18.76
C GLY A 132 -15.58 5.10 -18.50
N ALA A 133 -14.87 4.89 -19.60
CA ALA A 133 -13.47 4.48 -19.53
C ALA A 133 -12.61 5.54 -18.81
N ASN A 134 -11.66 5.06 -18.03
CA ASN A 134 -10.72 5.92 -17.34
C ASN A 134 -9.48 6.15 -18.23
N PRO A 135 -9.22 7.39 -18.68
CA PRO A 135 -8.08 7.68 -19.56
C PRO A 135 -6.72 7.53 -18.81
N LEU A 136 -6.71 7.59 -17.49
CA LEU A 136 -5.51 7.45 -16.66
C LEU A 136 -5.18 6.00 -16.31
N PHE A 137 -5.99 5.04 -16.80
CA PHE A 137 -5.74 3.63 -16.58
C PHE A 137 -4.45 3.18 -17.27
N LEU A 138 -3.45 2.79 -16.48
CA LEU A 138 -2.11 2.43 -16.95
C LEU A 138 -1.43 3.57 -17.72
N ASP A 139 -1.63 4.83 -17.27
CA ASP A 139 -0.92 6.00 -17.79
C ASP A 139 0.41 6.19 -17.04
N PRO A 140 1.57 5.96 -17.69
CA PRO A 140 2.86 6.07 -17.04
C PRO A 140 3.25 7.51 -16.72
N THR A 141 2.78 8.49 -17.51
CA THR A 141 3.06 9.91 -17.27
C THR A 141 2.36 10.40 -16.01
N TYR A 142 1.09 10.07 -15.86
CA TYR A 142 0.33 10.35 -14.64
C TYR A 142 0.98 9.65 -13.43
N ALA A 143 1.31 8.37 -13.55
CA ALA A 143 1.94 7.62 -12.49
C ALA A 143 3.28 8.22 -12.07
N ALA A 144 4.12 8.61 -13.03
CA ALA A 144 5.44 9.20 -12.75
C ALA A 144 5.33 10.53 -12.02
N ASN A 145 4.47 11.43 -12.48
CA ASN A 145 4.40 12.81 -11.99
C ASN A 145 3.59 12.94 -10.71
N GLU A 146 2.46 12.22 -10.61
CA GLU A 146 1.51 12.43 -9.51
C GLU A 146 1.69 11.42 -8.36
N VAL A 147 2.43 10.33 -8.59
CA VAL A 147 2.60 9.29 -7.57
C VAL A 147 4.07 8.97 -7.28
N VAL A 148 4.86 8.60 -8.30
CA VAL A 148 6.25 8.16 -8.11
C VAL A 148 7.14 9.31 -7.65
N GLY A 149 7.10 10.44 -8.35
CA GLY A 149 7.91 11.62 -8.02
C GLY A 149 7.66 12.09 -6.58
N PRO A 150 6.42 12.46 -6.21
CA PRO A 150 6.11 12.89 -4.85
C PRO A 150 6.48 11.87 -3.77
N MET A 151 6.27 10.56 -4.02
CA MET A 151 6.64 9.49 -3.10
C MET A 151 8.15 9.44 -2.85
N ILE A 152 8.95 9.47 -3.91
CA ILE A 152 10.41 9.37 -3.79
C ILE A 152 11.00 10.64 -3.18
N ASP A 153 10.56 11.82 -3.62
CA ASP A 153 11.03 13.10 -3.12
C ASP A 153 10.66 13.33 -1.65
N GLY A 154 9.53 12.77 -1.21
CA GLY A 154 9.07 12.91 0.16
C GLY A 154 9.56 11.82 1.11
N LEU A 155 9.51 10.54 0.72
CA LEU A 155 9.94 9.44 1.59
C LEU A 155 11.44 9.18 1.54
N GLY A 156 12.11 9.53 0.45
CA GLY A 156 13.54 9.27 0.27
C GLY A 156 13.89 7.79 0.46
N SER A 157 14.87 7.52 1.31
CA SER A 157 15.28 6.14 1.62
C SER A 157 14.21 5.30 2.32
N LYS A 158 13.15 5.92 2.86
CA LYS A 158 12.05 5.23 3.53
C LYS A 158 10.95 4.78 2.56
N ALA A 159 11.06 5.09 1.27
CA ALA A 159 10.21 4.52 0.23
C ALA A 159 10.47 3.01 0.12
N GLY A 160 9.44 2.23 0.32
CA GLY A 160 9.38 0.80 0.04
C GLY A 160 8.65 0.54 -1.28
N PRO A 161 7.97 -0.59 -1.45
CA PRO A 161 7.26 -0.88 -2.67
C PRO A 161 6.13 0.11 -2.96
N LEU A 162 6.08 0.63 -4.20
CA LEU A 162 4.86 1.24 -4.75
C LEU A 162 3.99 0.11 -5.30
N LEU A 163 2.83 -0.11 -4.69
CA LEU A 163 1.93 -1.21 -4.98
C LEU A 163 0.82 -0.80 -5.94
N PHE A 164 0.84 -1.33 -7.15
CA PHE A 164 -0.26 -1.25 -8.10
C PHE A 164 -1.26 -2.38 -7.82
N GLN A 165 -2.28 -2.10 -7.00
CA GLN A 165 -3.33 -3.06 -6.68
C GLN A 165 -4.47 -2.95 -7.69
N PHE A 166 -4.66 -3.99 -8.49
CA PHE A 166 -5.78 -4.12 -9.42
C PHE A 166 -6.96 -4.80 -8.72
N SER A 167 -8.02 -4.04 -8.43
CA SER A 167 -9.32 -4.59 -7.99
C SER A 167 -9.88 -5.57 -9.02
N PRO A 168 -10.86 -6.41 -8.69
CA PRO A 168 -11.42 -7.34 -9.67
C PRO A 168 -11.84 -6.64 -10.97
N ILE A 169 -11.22 -7.03 -12.07
CA ILE A 169 -11.47 -6.49 -13.41
C ILE A 169 -12.00 -7.62 -14.29
N PRO A 170 -13.23 -7.54 -14.82
CA PRO A 170 -13.68 -8.44 -15.86
C PRO A 170 -12.77 -8.37 -17.09
N PRO A 171 -12.22 -9.49 -17.60
CA PRO A 171 -11.26 -9.45 -18.70
C PRO A 171 -11.75 -8.73 -19.97
N ASN A 172 -13.06 -8.77 -20.26
CA ASN A 172 -13.64 -8.08 -21.40
C ASN A 172 -13.53 -6.55 -21.33
N LEU A 173 -13.44 -5.95 -20.13
CA LEU A 173 -13.26 -4.50 -19.98
C LEU A 173 -11.88 -4.01 -20.44
N VAL A 174 -10.91 -4.91 -20.52
CA VAL A 174 -9.53 -4.60 -20.89
C VAL A 174 -9.08 -5.28 -22.18
N GLY A 175 -10.05 -5.76 -22.99
CA GLY A 175 -9.75 -6.41 -24.26
C GLY A 175 -9.21 -7.83 -24.14
N GLY A 176 -9.48 -8.51 -23.02
CA GLY A 176 -9.00 -9.86 -22.75
C GLY A 176 -7.70 -9.89 -21.94
N ARG A 177 -7.29 -11.13 -21.60
CA ARG A 177 -6.12 -11.37 -20.73
C ARG A 177 -4.80 -10.92 -21.35
N GLY A 178 -4.59 -11.27 -22.63
CA GLY A 178 -3.36 -10.91 -23.35
C GLY A 178 -3.21 -9.39 -23.45
N ASN A 179 -4.23 -8.69 -23.92
CA ASN A 179 -4.21 -7.24 -24.04
C ASN A 179 -3.95 -6.53 -22.70
N PHE A 180 -4.49 -7.06 -21.59
CA PHE A 180 -4.19 -6.52 -20.26
C PHE A 180 -2.69 -6.67 -19.92
N VAL A 181 -2.11 -7.85 -20.16
CA VAL A 181 -0.69 -8.12 -19.86
C VAL A 181 0.23 -7.26 -20.71
N ASP A 182 -0.05 -7.11 -22.00
CA ASP A 182 0.75 -6.28 -22.91
C ASP A 182 0.72 -4.80 -22.50
N ARG A 183 -0.46 -4.29 -22.14
CA ARG A 183 -0.62 -2.92 -21.65
C ARG A 183 0.06 -2.73 -20.29
N LEU A 184 -0.05 -3.72 -19.39
CA LEU A 184 0.63 -3.69 -18.10
C LEU A 184 2.14 -3.65 -18.27
N PHE A 185 2.69 -4.49 -19.15
CA PHE A 185 4.12 -4.48 -19.45
C PHE A 185 4.58 -3.12 -19.99
N THR A 186 3.88 -2.58 -21.00
CA THR A 186 4.19 -1.26 -21.59
C THR A 186 4.17 -0.16 -20.51
N PHE A 187 3.20 -0.19 -19.63
CA PHE A 187 3.09 0.74 -18.51
C PHE A 187 4.29 0.62 -17.55
N LEU A 188 4.58 -0.60 -17.08
CA LEU A 188 5.65 -0.84 -16.11
C LEU A 188 7.03 -0.53 -16.66
N ASP A 189 7.27 -0.82 -17.95
CA ASP A 189 8.54 -0.54 -18.61
C ASP A 189 8.79 0.97 -18.80
N ALA A 190 7.72 1.74 -18.97
CA ALA A 190 7.78 3.19 -19.11
C ALA A 190 7.93 3.96 -17.77
N LEU A 191 7.80 3.28 -16.62
CA LEU A 191 7.95 3.93 -15.31
C LEU A 191 9.42 4.33 -15.03
N PRO A 192 9.64 5.38 -14.21
CA PRO A 192 10.97 5.75 -13.73
C PRO A 192 11.73 4.54 -13.16
N LYS A 193 12.97 4.34 -13.53
CA LYS A 193 13.79 3.25 -13.01
C LYS A 193 14.39 3.65 -11.65
N GLY A 194 14.56 2.67 -10.76
CA GLY A 194 15.12 2.85 -9.41
C GLY A 194 14.15 2.56 -8.27
N PRO A 195 12.91 3.08 -8.26
CA PRO A 195 11.93 2.70 -7.25
C PRO A 195 11.56 1.21 -7.33
N LEU A 196 11.23 0.63 -6.18
CA LEU A 196 10.69 -0.74 -6.12
C LEU A 196 9.18 -0.70 -6.42
N TYR A 197 8.77 -1.39 -7.47
CA TYR A 197 7.38 -1.55 -7.85
C TYR A 197 6.87 -2.94 -7.53
N ALA A 198 5.59 -3.05 -7.19
CA ALA A 198 4.91 -4.32 -7.00
C ALA A 198 3.50 -4.29 -7.62
N VAL A 199 3.06 -5.42 -8.15
CA VAL A 199 1.71 -5.61 -8.71
C VAL A 199 0.93 -6.61 -7.87
N GLU A 200 -0.25 -6.22 -7.41
CA GLU A 200 -1.22 -7.09 -6.75
C GLU A 200 -2.45 -7.29 -7.65
N LEU A 201 -2.71 -8.53 -8.04
CA LEU A 201 -3.91 -8.90 -8.78
C LEU A 201 -5.04 -9.32 -7.83
N ARG A 202 -6.29 -9.01 -8.22
CA ARG A 202 -7.54 -9.50 -7.61
C ARG A 202 -8.42 -10.21 -8.64
N THR A 203 -7.84 -10.60 -9.77
CA THR A 203 -8.48 -11.37 -10.85
C THR A 203 -7.57 -12.52 -11.21
N ALA A 204 -7.90 -13.73 -10.74
CA ALA A 204 -7.08 -14.92 -10.94
C ALA A 204 -6.82 -15.24 -12.43
N ALA A 205 -7.73 -14.84 -13.33
CA ALA A 205 -7.60 -15.05 -14.77
C ALA A 205 -6.40 -14.31 -15.40
N PHE A 206 -5.87 -13.27 -14.76
CA PHE A 206 -4.68 -12.55 -15.24
C PHE A 206 -3.36 -13.17 -14.77
N LEU A 207 -3.41 -14.08 -13.80
CA LEU A 207 -2.22 -14.77 -13.30
C LEU A 207 -1.82 -15.86 -14.30
N THR A 208 -0.98 -15.52 -15.27
CA THR A 208 -0.52 -16.37 -16.38
C THR A 208 1.00 -16.37 -16.48
N GLU A 209 1.59 -17.26 -17.26
CA GLU A 209 3.03 -17.23 -17.57
C GLU A 209 3.43 -15.91 -18.22
N ALA A 210 2.66 -15.43 -19.20
CA ALA A 210 2.91 -14.14 -19.84
C ALA A 210 2.91 -12.96 -18.85
N TYR A 211 2.05 -13.00 -17.82
CA TYR A 211 2.09 -12.00 -16.75
C TYR A 211 3.38 -12.11 -15.91
N ALA A 212 3.81 -13.32 -15.58
CA ALA A 212 5.06 -13.52 -14.84
C ALA A 212 6.27 -13.03 -15.63
N ASP A 213 6.33 -13.34 -16.94
CA ASP A 213 7.37 -12.87 -17.85
C ASP A 213 7.39 -11.35 -17.99
N ALA A 214 6.21 -10.73 -18.05
CA ALA A 214 6.08 -9.27 -18.12
C ALA A 214 6.65 -8.59 -16.86
N LEU A 215 6.34 -9.11 -15.67
CA LEU A 215 6.90 -8.56 -14.42
C LEU A 215 8.41 -8.75 -14.34
N LEU A 216 8.90 -9.95 -14.69
CA LEU A 216 10.33 -10.25 -14.68
C LEU A 216 11.09 -9.32 -15.63
N SER A 217 10.59 -9.15 -16.85
CA SER A 217 11.19 -8.29 -17.86
C SER A 217 11.21 -6.81 -17.44
N ALA A 218 10.17 -6.36 -16.76
CA ALA A 218 10.09 -4.99 -16.24
C ALA A 218 10.87 -4.77 -14.93
N GLY A 219 11.35 -5.84 -14.27
CA GLY A 219 12.01 -5.77 -12.97
C GLY A 219 11.04 -5.41 -11.82
N VAL A 220 9.78 -5.85 -11.91
CA VAL A 220 8.70 -5.52 -10.97
C VAL A 220 8.30 -6.75 -10.16
N ALA A 221 8.05 -6.57 -8.86
CA ALA A 221 7.65 -7.66 -7.99
C ALA A 221 6.15 -8.02 -8.15
N HIS A 222 5.84 -9.32 -8.04
CA HIS A 222 4.48 -9.76 -7.76
C HIS A 222 4.19 -9.64 -6.26
N CYS A 223 3.07 -9.05 -5.90
CA CYS A 223 2.58 -9.09 -4.53
C CYS A 223 1.75 -10.36 -4.32
N TYR A 224 2.31 -11.34 -3.64
CA TYR A 224 1.59 -12.54 -3.26
C TYR A 224 0.46 -12.19 -2.31
N THR A 225 -0.75 -12.64 -2.60
CA THR A 225 -1.91 -12.30 -1.78
C THR A 225 -2.72 -13.52 -1.40
N VAL A 226 -3.07 -13.61 -0.11
CA VAL A 226 -4.06 -14.59 0.38
C VAL A 226 -5.41 -13.89 0.37
N HIS A 227 -6.17 -14.11 -0.71
CA HIS A 227 -7.46 -13.46 -0.94
C HIS A 227 -8.41 -14.42 -1.69
N PRO A 228 -9.72 -14.49 -1.31
CA PRO A 228 -10.68 -15.44 -1.91
C PRO A 228 -10.85 -15.35 -3.43
N ALA A 229 -10.62 -14.17 -4.02
CA ALA A 229 -10.72 -13.97 -5.47
C ALA A 229 -9.46 -14.38 -6.25
N MET A 230 -8.40 -14.83 -5.56
CA MET A 230 -7.13 -15.20 -6.17
C MET A 230 -6.89 -16.71 -6.14
N ALA A 231 -5.97 -17.16 -6.99
CA ALA A 231 -5.42 -18.49 -6.91
C ALA A 231 -4.70 -18.71 -5.56
N SER A 232 -4.56 -19.98 -5.14
CA SER A 232 -3.84 -20.31 -3.92
C SER A 232 -2.41 -19.77 -3.93
N LEU A 233 -1.82 -19.59 -2.76
CA LEU A 233 -0.44 -19.11 -2.63
C LEU A 233 0.55 -20.02 -3.37
N GLU A 234 0.33 -21.34 -3.30
CA GLU A 234 1.16 -22.33 -4.01
C GLU A 234 1.12 -22.11 -5.52
N ARG A 235 -0.07 -21.83 -6.07
CA ARG A 235 -0.21 -21.55 -7.51
C ARG A 235 0.44 -20.23 -7.90
N GLN A 236 0.35 -19.22 -7.06
CA GLN A 236 1.06 -17.96 -7.29
C GLN A 236 2.58 -18.17 -7.29
N LEU A 237 3.13 -18.92 -6.31
CA LEU A 237 4.56 -19.24 -6.21
C LEU A 237 5.08 -20.12 -7.36
N GLN A 238 4.24 -21.00 -7.90
CA GLN A 238 4.60 -21.83 -9.08
C GLN A 238 4.75 -20.99 -10.34
N LEU A 239 3.86 -20.02 -10.55
CA LEU A 239 3.87 -19.18 -11.76
C LEU A 239 4.88 -18.03 -11.65
N VAL A 240 4.94 -17.38 -10.51
CA VAL A 240 5.84 -16.25 -10.28
C VAL A 240 6.83 -16.65 -9.19
N GLN A 241 8.04 -17.00 -9.59
CA GLN A 241 9.04 -17.55 -8.66
C GLN A 241 9.67 -16.43 -7.83
N ALA A 242 9.53 -16.50 -6.50
CA ALA A 242 9.95 -15.45 -5.58
C ALA A 242 11.45 -15.09 -5.71
N TYR A 243 12.33 -16.04 -5.98
CA TYR A 243 13.77 -15.83 -6.10
C TYR A 243 14.20 -15.09 -7.38
N GLN A 244 13.30 -14.97 -8.36
CA GLN A 244 13.54 -14.23 -9.61
C GLN A 244 13.13 -12.76 -9.52
N GLN A 245 12.54 -12.36 -8.39
CA GLN A 245 11.96 -11.04 -8.23
C GLN A 245 12.89 -10.10 -7.46
N PRO A 246 12.77 -8.77 -7.66
CA PRO A 246 13.61 -7.79 -6.96
C PRO A 246 13.33 -7.78 -5.44
N ALA A 247 12.15 -8.18 -5.01
CA ALA A 247 11.78 -8.32 -3.60
C ALA A 247 10.60 -9.28 -3.42
N LEU A 248 10.50 -9.89 -2.25
CA LEU A 248 9.30 -10.63 -1.83
C LEU A 248 8.31 -9.64 -1.19
N VAL A 249 7.18 -9.44 -1.83
CA VAL A 249 6.07 -8.64 -1.29
C VAL A 249 4.88 -9.56 -1.07
N MET A 250 4.30 -9.54 0.14
CA MET A 250 3.20 -10.43 0.50
C MET A 250 2.16 -9.71 1.35
N ARG A 251 0.87 -9.98 1.10
CA ARG A 251 -0.25 -9.42 1.85
C ARG A 251 -1.28 -10.50 2.21
N TRP A 252 -1.61 -10.57 3.50
CA TRP A 252 -2.72 -11.37 4.03
C TRP A 252 -3.94 -10.50 4.26
N MET A 253 -5.11 -11.01 3.86
CA MET A 253 -6.38 -10.30 4.01
C MET A 253 -7.51 -11.25 4.43
#